data_44e59cec1610f8556a8cdf8d606afe84
#
_entry.id   44e59cec1610f8556a8cdf8d606afe84
#
_cell.length_a   1.000
_cell.length_b   1.000
_cell.length_c   1.000
_cell.angle_alpha   90.00
_cell.angle_beta   90.00
_cell.angle_gamma   90.00
#
_symmetry.space_group_name_H-M   'P 1'
#
loop_
_entity.id
_entity.type
_entity.pdbx_description
1 polymer ?
#
loop_
_entity_poly.entity_id
_entity_poly.type
_entity_poly.pdbx_seq_one_letter_code
_entity_poly.pdbx_strand_id
1 'polypeptide(L)'
;MAALKGSKTEKNLKDAFAGESQANRRYLYFANKADVEGQNDVSAVFRSTAEGETGHAHGHLEYLEQVGDPATGLPIGRTRENLKAAIAGETHEYTDMYPGMAKQAREEGFTEIADWFETLAKAERSHANRFQKALDALAD
;
A
#
# COMPACT_ATOMS: atom_id res chain seq x y z
N MET A 1 17.50 -20.01 17.83
CA MET A 1 17.05 -18.66 17.45
C MET A 1 15.54 -18.65 17.25
N ALA A 2 14.91 -17.58 17.64
CA ALA A 2 13.47 -17.45 17.48
C ALA A 2 13.12 -17.28 15.99
N ALA A 3 12.06 -17.97 15.56
CA ALA A 3 11.51 -17.79 14.20
C ALA A 3 10.50 -16.63 14.23
N LEU A 4 10.62 -15.72 13.28
CA LEU A 4 9.70 -14.61 13.16
C LEU A 4 8.31 -15.07 12.72
N LYS A 5 8.24 -16.01 11.79
CA LYS A 5 7.00 -16.53 11.24
C LYS A 5 6.10 -17.12 12.32
N GLY A 6 4.86 -16.66 12.36
CA GLY A 6 3.86 -17.12 13.32
C GLY A 6 3.93 -16.44 14.68
N SER A 7 4.91 -15.58 14.91
CA SER A 7 5.09 -14.91 16.19
C SER A 7 4.17 -13.69 16.33
N LYS A 8 4.00 -13.21 17.55
CA LYS A 8 3.32 -11.94 17.82
C LYS A 8 4.12 -10.77 17.24
N THR A 9 5.45 -10.91 17.19
CA THR A 9 6.34 -9.89 16.62
C THR A 9 6.09 -9.74 15.11
N GLU A 10 5.85 -10.82 14.38
CA GLU A 10 5.46 -10.75 12.98
C GLU A 10 4.22 -9.88 12.83
N LYS A 11 3.18 -10.16 13.61
CA LYS A 11 1.94 -9.37 13.57
C LYS A 11 2.21 -7.91 13.92
N ASN A 12 3.03 -7.65 14.93
CA ASN A 12 3.36 -6.27 15.31
C ASN A 12 4.08 -5.52 14.20
N LEU A 13 4.99 -6.19 13.47
CA LEU A 13 5.68 -5.58 12.32
C LEU A 13 4.70 -5.23 11.21
N LYS A 14 3.74 -6.10 10.93
CA LYS A 14 2.69 -5.84 9.93
C LYS A 14 1.81 -4.67 10.33
N ASP A 15 1.38 -4.63 11.58
CA ASP A 15 0.54 -3.55 12.11
C ASP A 15 1.31 -2.22 12.11
N ALA A 16 2.58 -2.25 12.51
CA ALA A 16 3.44 -1.06 12.51
C ALA A 16 3.69 -0.56 11.07
N PHE A 17 3.95 -1.46 10.14
CA PHE A 17 4.10 -1.10 8.73
C PHE A 17 2.83 -0.42 8.20
N ALA A 18 1.66 -0.98 8.47
CA ALA A 18 0.39 -0.42 8.05
C ALA A 18 0.17 0.97 8.66
N GLY A 19 0.45 1.14 9.95
CA GLY A 19 0.30 2.42 10.66
C GLY A 19 1.24 3.50 10.14
N GLU A 20 2.53 3.17 9.95
CA GLU A 20 3.51 4.13 9.43
C GLU A 20 3.20 4.53 7.98
N SER A 21 2.75 3.57 7.15
CA SER A 21 2.36 3.84 5.77
C SER A 21 1.15 4.76 5.70
N GLN A 22 0.16 4.52 6.55
CA GLN A 22 -1.02 5.39 6.65
C GLN A 22 -0.63 6.79 7.13
N ALA A 23 0.22 6.88 8.15
CA ALA A 23 0.69 8.16 8.69
C ALA A 23 1.41 8.98 7.61
N ASN A 24 2.27 8.33 6.80
CA ASN A 24 2.96 8.98 5.69
C ASN A 24 1.96 9.70 4.77
N ARG A 25 0.93 8.99 4.30
CA ARG A 25 -0.05 9.57 3.37
C ARG A 25 -0.93 10.62 4.03
N ARG A 26 -1.33 10.41 5.28
CA ARG A 26 -2.13 11.39 6.02
C ARG A 26 -1.35 12.69 6.16
N TYR A 27 -0.08 12.63 6.52
CA TYR A 27 0.75 13.82 6.70
C TYR A 27 0.99 14.58 5.39
N LEU A 28 1.19 13.86 4.29
CA LEU A 28 1.30 14.50 2.98
C LEU A 28 0.01 15.22 2.59
N TYR A 29 -1.13 14.61 2.86
CA TYR A 29 -2.43 15.23 2.64
C TYR A 29 -2.61 16.47 3.53
N PHE A 30 -2.25 16.37 4.81
CA PHE A 30 -2.31 17.49 5.75
C PHE A 30 -1.40 18.63 5.33
N ALA A 31 -0.22 18.31 4.78
CA ALA A 31 0.70 19.30 4.25
C ALA A 31 0.08 20.08 3.09
N ASN A 32 -0.60 19.38 2.18
CA ASN A 32 -1.29 20.04 1.06
C ASN A 32 -2.38 21.00 1.58
N LYS A 33 -3.13 20.60 2.59
CA LYS A 33 -4.16 21.46 3.20
C LYS A 33 -3.54 22.67 3.86
N ALA A 34 -2.43 22.46 4.58
CA ALA A 34 -1.72 23.57 5.22
C ALA A 34 -1.22 24.59 4.19
N ASP A 35 -0.72 24.13 3.04
CA ASP A 35 -0.29 25.01 1.95
C ASP A 35 -1.47 25.86 1.43
N VAL A 36 -2.63 25.25 1.24
CA VAL A 36 -3.83 25.97 0.78
C VAL A 36 -4.24 27.05 1.78
N GLU A 37 -4.06 26.80 3.07
CA GLU A 37 -4.39 27.75 4.14
C GLU A 37 -3.28 28.77 4.38
N GLY A 38 -2.18 28.72 3.64
CA GLY A 38 -1.04 29.62 3.80
C GLY A 38 -0.15 29.29 4.99
N GLN A 39 -0.29 28.10 5.59
CA GLN A 39 0.51 27.65 6.73
C GLN A 39 1.74 26.87 6.25
N ASN A 40 2.66 27.54 5.56
CA ASN A 40 3.78 26.87 4.92
C ASN A 40 4.76 26.24 5.91
N ASP A 41 4.97 26.84 7.07
CA ASP A 41 5.86 26.27 8.10
C ASP A 41 5.27 24.95 8.64
N VAL A 42 3.97 24.91 8.84
CA VAL A 42 3.28 23.68 9.29
C VAL A 42 3.34 22.62 8.20
N SER A 43 3.15 23.02 6.94
CA SER A 43 3.29 22.11 5.80
C SER A 43 4.66 21.44 5.78
N ALA A 44 5.73 22.22 6.01
CA ALA A 44 7.10 21.71 6.05
C ALA A 44 7.29 20.69 7.17
N VAL A 45 6.70 20.90 8.34
CA VAL A 45 6.75 19.95 9.46
C VAL A 45 6.07 18.63 9.07
N PHE A 46 4.90 18.69 8.44
CA PHE A 46 4.20 17.49 7.98
C PHE A 46 5.03 16.72 6.94
N ARG A 47 5.61 17.41 5.96
CA ARG A 47 6.40 16.75 4.91
C ARG A 47 7.65 16.09 5.48
N SER A 48 8.36 16.77 6.37
CA SER A 48 9.56 16.23 7.00
C SER A 48 9.22 14.98 7.82
N THR A 49 8.12 15.03 8.57
CA THR A 49 7.67 13.89 9.37
C THR A 49 7.28 12.72 8.46
N ALA A 50 6.60 12.99 7.35
CA ALA A 50 6.22 11.96 6.38
C ALA A 50 7.45 11.23 5.82
N GLU A 51 8.54 11.93 5.55
CA GLU A 51 9.79 11.30 5.10
C GLU A 51 10.33 10.32 6.15
N GLY A 52 10.26 10.69 7.43
CA GLY A 52 10.65 9.81 8.53
C GLY A 52 9.79 8.54 8.56
N GLU A 53 8.47 8.68 8.34
CA GLU A 53 7.57 7.54 8.30
C GLU A 53 7.90 6.58 7.16
N THR A 54 8.39 7.09 6.03
CA THR A 54 8.85 6.25 4.91
C THR A 54 10.00 5.34 5.36
N GLY A 55 10.98 5.90 6.06
CA GLY A 55 12.11 5.13 6.60
C GLY A 55 11.68 4.06 7.58
N HIS A 56 10.74 4.40 8.46
CA HIS A 56 10.20 3.46 9.44
C HIS A 56 9.46 2.30 8.73
N ALA A 57 8.63 2.61 7.75
CA ALA A 57 7.90 1.59 6.99
C ALA A 57 8.86 0.65 6.26
N HIS A 58 9.88 1.19 5.62
CA HIS A 58 10.89 0.37 4.94
C HIS A 58 11.65 -0.53 5.92
N GLY A 59 11.98 -0.01 7.12
CA GLY A 59 12.63 -0.81 8.14
C GLY A 59 11.79 -2.00 8.57
N HIS A 60 10.49 -1.80 8.74
CA HIS A 60 9.57 -2.90 9.05
C HIS A 60 9.52 -3.93 7.93
N LEU A 61 9.50 -3.49 6.67
CA LEU A 61 9.49 -4.38 5.52
C LEU A 61 10.77 -5.22 5.40
N GLU A 62 11.92 -4.65 5.74
CA GLU A 62 13.17 -5.39 5.72
C GLU A 62 13.10 -6.61 6.64
N TYR A 63 12.56 -6.45 7.84
CA TYR A 63 12.35 -7.59 8.74
C TYR A 63 11.28 -8.53 8.19
N LEU A 64 10.24 -8.02 7.56
CA LEU A 64 9.15 -8.84 7.02
C LEU A 64 9.56 -9.64 5.78
N GLU A 65 10.70 -9.36 5.14
CA GLU A 65 11.22 -10.20 4.06
C GLU A 65 11.37 -11.66 4.52
N GLN A 66 11.59 -11.89 5.80
CA GLN A 66 11.74 -13.24 6.35
C GLN A 66 10.45 -14.06 6.29
N VAL A 67 9.31 -13.41 6.20
CA VAL A 67 7.99 -14.09 6.23
C VAL A 67 7.14 -13.82 5.00
N GLY A 68 7.45 -12.77 4.25
CA GLY A 68 6.75 -12.44 3.01
C GLY A 68 6.05 -11.09 3.02
N ASP A 69 5.45 -10.78 1.89
CA ASP A 69 4.69 -9.54 1.67
C ASP A 69 3.50 -9.47 2.64
N PRO A 70 3.38 -8.41 3.44
CA PRO A 70 2.26 -8.29 4.39
C PRO A 70 0.88 -8.26 3.72
N ALA A 71 0.79 -7.88 2.45
CA ALA A 71 -0.49 -7.82 1.73
C ALA A 71 -0.89 -9.16 1.12
N THR A 72 0.06 -9.92 0.60
CA THR A 72 -0.22 -11.14 -0.19
C THR A 72 0.33 -12.42 0.41
N GLY A 73 1.27 -12.31 1.34
CA GLY A 73 1.98 -13.47 1.90
C GLY A 73 3.04 -14.06 0.98
N LEU A 74 3.22 -13.52 -0.22
CA LEU A 74 4.20 -14.03 -1.19
C LEU A 74 5.61 -13.58 -0.82
N PRO A 75 6.65 -14.34 -1.25
CA PRO A 75 8.04 -13.93 -1.02
C PRO A 75 8.33 -12.55 -1.62
N ILE A 76 9.13 -11.75 -0.93
CA ILE A 76 9.60 -10.44 -1.37
C ILE A 76 11.09 -10.29 -1.08
N GLY A 77 11.69 -9.28 -1.68
CA GLY A 77 13.09 -8.92 -1.48
C GLY A 77 13.85 -8.82 -2.80
N ARG A 78 13.57 -9.70 -3.75
CA ARG A 78 14.18 -9.66 -5.08
C ARG A 78 13.18 -9.14 -6.09
N THR A 79 13.68 -8.52 -7.14
CA THR A 79 12.84 -7.87 -8.15
C THR A 79 11.77 -8.79 -8.74
N ARG A 80 12.13 -10.01 -9.11
CA ARG A 80 11.16 -10.97 -9.67
C ARG A 80 10.05 -11.29 -8.66
N GLU A 81 10.43 -11.56 -7.43
CA GLU A 81 9.48 -11.85 -6.34
C GLU A 81 8.62 -10.64 -6.03
N ASN A 82 9.23 -9.46 -5.98
CA ASN A 82 8.50 -8.21 -5.71
C ASN A 82 7.45 -7.94 -6.79
N LEU A 83 7.79 -8.19 -8.07
CA LEU A 83 6.83 -8.04 -9.17
C LEU A 83 5.66 -9.01 -9.03
N LYS A 84 5.93 -10.25 -8.67
CA LYS A 84 4.87 -11.25 -8.46
C LYS A 84 3.95 -10.85 -7.31
N ALA A 85 4.52 -10.36 -6.22
CA ALA A 85 3.73 -9.89 -5.08
C ALA A 85 2.87 -8.68 -5.48
N ALA A 86 3.44 -7.73 -6.23
CA ALA A 86 2.71 -6.56 -6.70
C ALA A 86 1.55 -6.96 -7.61
N ILE A 87 1.78 -7.88 -8.54
CA ILE A 87 0.73 -8.38 -9.44
C ILE A 87 -0.40 -9.02 -8.63
N ALA A 88 -0.06 -9.84 -7.65
CA ALA A 88 -1.07 -10.50 -6.81
C ALA A 88 -1.89 -9.47 -6.03
N GLY A 89 -1.26 -8.46 -5.47
CA GLY A 89 -1.95 -7.39 -4.74
C GLY A 89 -2.90 -6.61 -5.63
N GLU A 90 -2.42 -6.15 -6.78
CA GLU A 90 -3.24 -5.41 -7.74
C GLU A 90 -4.40 -6.26 -8.26
N THR A 91 -4.15 -7.54 -8.53
CA THR A 91 -5.18 -8.46 -9.00
C THR A 91 -6.30 -8.62 -7.97
N HIS A 92 -5.94 -8.80 -6.70
CA HIS A 92 -6.93 -8.87 -5.62
C HIS A 92 -7.74 -7.56 -5.55
N GLU A 93 -7.08 -6.41 -5.68
CA GLU A 93 -7.73 -5.11 -5.61
C GLU A 93 -8.75 -4.91 -6.72
N TYR A 94 -8.45 -5.30 -7.97
CA TYR A 94 -9.36 -5.04 -9.08
C TYR A 94 -10.38 -6.15 -9.31
N THR A 95 -10.13 -7.38 -8.86
CA THR A 95 -11.09 -8.49 -9.06
C THR A 95 -12.02 -8.69 -7.87
N ASP A 96 -11.59 -8.35 -6.68
CA ASP A 96 -12.32 -8.66 -5.45
C ASP A 96 -12.55 -7.43 -4.56
N MET A 97 -11.48 -6.79 -4.10
CA MET A 97 -11.59 -5.73 -3.09
C MET A 97 -12.43 -4.55 -3.56
N TYR A 98 -12.03 -3.86 -4.62
CA TYR A 98 -12.77 -2.69 -5.09
C TYR A 98 -14.15 -3.02 -5.68
N PRO A 99 -14.32 -4.09 -6.47
CA PRO A 99 -15.67 -4.46 -6.89
C PRO A 99 -16.61 -4.75 -5.72
N GLY A 100 -16.13 -5.42 -4.68
CA GLY A 100 -16.91 -5.68 -3.48
C GLY A 100 -17.26 -4.41 -2.73
N MET A 101 -16.30 -3.49 -2.59
CA MET A 101 -16.52 -2.20 -1.93
C MET A 101 -17.50 -1.32 -2.72
N ALA A 102 -17.40 -1.33 -4.06
CA ALA A 102 -18.33 -0.59 -4.91
C ALA A 102 -19.76 -1.09 -4.74
N LYS A 103 -19.94 -2.41 -4.72
CA LYS A 103 -21.25 -3.03 -4.50
C LYS A 103 -21.83 -2.61 -3.16
N GLN A 104 -21.04 -2.69 -2.11
CA GLN A 104 -21.48 -2.30 -0.76
C GLN A 104 -21.86 -0.82 -0.72
N ALA A 105 -21.06 0.04 -1.34
CA ALA A 105 -21.35 1.48 -1.37
C ALA A 105 -22.68 1.76 -2.07
N ARG A 106 -22.98 1.06 -3.19
CA ARG A 106 -24.26 1.23 -3.89
C ARG A 106 -25.43 0.77 -3.04
N GLU A 107 -25.29 -0.35 -2.35
CA GLU A 107 -26.33 -0.87 -1.47
C GLU A 107 -26.64 0.11 -0.33
N GLU A 108 -25.62 0.85 0.14
CA GLU A 108 -25.78 1.84 1.20
C GLU A 108 -26.17 3.23 0.69
N GLY A 109 -26.30 3.40 -0.62
CA GLY A 109 -26.71 4.67 -1.21
C GLY A 109 -25.58 5.66 -1.50
N PHE A 110 -24.32 5.24 -1.38
CA PHE A 110 -23.15 6.07 -1.66
C PHE A 110 -22.71 5.93 -3.13
N THR A 111 -23.52 6.42 -4.03
CA THR A 111 -23.32 6.25 -5.48
C THR A 111 -22.01 6.84 -5.96
N GLU A 112 -21.66 8.04 -5.53
CA GLU A 112 -20.42 8.70 -5.93
C GLU A 112 -19.19 7.93 -5.45
N ILE A 113 -19.22 7.43 -4.23
CA ILE A 113 -18.11 6.62 -3.68
C ILE A 113 -18.02 5.30 -4.44
N ALA A 114 -19.16 4.69 -4.79
CA ALA A 114 -19.16 3.46 -5.59
C ALA A 114 -18.49 3.67 -6.95
N ASP A 115 -18.79 4.80 -7.62
CA ASP A 115 -18.14 5.16 -8.88
C ASP A 115 -16.63 5.34 -8.71
N TRP A 116 -16.22 5.94 -7.60
CA TRP A 116 -14.81 6.09 -7.26
C TRP A 116 -14.13 4.71 -7.15
N PHE A 117 -14.71 3.79 -6.40
CA PHE A 117 -14.17 2.44 -6.26
C PHE A 117 -14.08 1.71 -7.60
N GLU A 118 -15.08 1.85 -8.47
CA GLU A 118 -15.06 1.24 -9.79
C GLU A 118 -13.95 1.83 -10.68
N THR A 119 -13.73 3.14 -10.57
CA THR A 119 -12.63 3.82 -11.26
C THR A 119 -11.28 3.28 -10.78
N LEU A 120 -11.11 3.09 -9.46
CA LEU A 120 -9.89 2.53 -8.90
C LEU A 120 -9.67 1.08 -9.35
N ALA A 121 -10.72 0.27 -9.43
CA ALA A 121 -10.60 -1.09 -9.94
C ALA A 121 -9.96 -1.11 -11.33
N LYS A 122 -10.36 -0.19 -12.22
CA LYS A 122 -9.77 -0.07 -13.57
C LYS A 122 -8.30 0.34 -13.49
N ALA A 123 -7.96 1.28 -12.61
CA ALA A 123 -6.58 1.74 -12.42
C ALA A 123 -5.70 0.60 -11.93
N GLU A 124 -6.18 -0.18 -10.96
CA GLU A 124 -5.42 -1.29 -10.39
C GLU A 124 -5.20 -2.40 -11.44
N ARG A 125 -6.16 -2.63 -12.33
CA ARG A 125 -5.99 -3.56 -13.45
C ARG A 125 -4.87 -3.09 -14.38
N SER A 126 -4.82 -1.80 -14.67
CA SER A 126 -3.74 -1.21 -15.48
C SER A 126 -2.38 -1.41 -14.80
N HIS A 127 -2.31 -1.21 -13.48
CA HIS A 127 -1.10 -1.45 -12.71
C HIS A 127 -0.66 -2.91 -12.80
N ALA A 128 -1.58 -3.84 -12.62
CA ALA A 128 -1.28 -5.28 -12.73
C ALA A 128 -0.69 -5.61 -14.10
N ASN A 129 -1.27 -5.06 -15.17
CA ASN A 129 -0.77 -5.29 -16.53
C ASN A 129 0.63 -4.72 -16.74
N ARG A 130 0.92 -3.55 -16.18
CA ARG A 130 2.24 -2.93 -16.27
C ARG A 130 3.29 -3.76 -15.53
N PHE A 131 2.97 -4.26 -14.33
CA PHE A 131 3.86 -5.12 -13.58
C PHE A 131 4.09 -6.45 -14.30
N GLN A 132 3.04 -7.00 -14.93
CA GLN A 132 3.16 -8.25 -15.68
C GLN A 132 4.12 -8.08 -16.87
N LYS A 133 4.02 -6.97 -17.61
CA LYS A 133 4.95 -6.67 -18.70
C LYS A 133 6.39 -6.56 -18.20
N ALA A 134 6.59 -5.92 -17.06
CA ALA A 134 7.92 -5.81 -16.47
C ALA A 134 8.47 -7.18 -16.07
N LEU A 135 7.62 -8.04 -15.51
CA LEU A 135 8.00 -9.40 -15.13
C LEU A 135 8.37 -10.22 -16.38
N ASP A 136 7.56 -10.14 -17.45
CA ASP A 136 7.80 -10.86 -18.69
C ASP A 136 9.10 -10.43 -19.37
N ALA A 137 9.48 -9.17 -19.22
CA ALA A 137 10.71 -8.61 -19.81
C ALA A 137 11.94 -8.83 -18.93
N LEU A 138 11.78 -9.31 -17.72
CA LEU A 138 12.89 -9.47 -16.78
C LEU A 138 13.76 -10.65 -17.19
N ALA A 139 15.08 -10.40 -17.35
CA ALA A 139 16.04 -11.44 -17.67
C ALA A 139 16.22 -12.40 -16.49
N ASP A 140 16.39 -13.67 -16.81
CA ASP A 140 16.66 -14.72 -15.81
C ASP A 140 18.11 -14.67 -15.31
#